data_0abb2b89737bcbdf8098e4ad00653e1f
#
_entry.id   0abb2b89737bcbdf8098e4ad00653e1f
#
_cell.length_a   1.000
_cell.length_b   1.000
_cell.length_c   1.000
_cell.angle_alpha   90.00
_cell.angle_beta   90.00
_cell.angle_gamma   90.00
#
_symmetry.space_group_name_H-M   'P 1'
#
loop_
_entity.id
_entity.type
_entity.pdbx_description
1 polymer ?
#
loop_
_entity_poly.entity_id
_entity_poly.type
_entity_poly.pdbx_seq_one_letter_code
_entity_poly.pdbx_strand_id
1 'polypeptide(L)'
;GDYGSGLMWGARGVGAFIGPLLFRYFYGSSDGKLLSTIGPGIMIWGIFYFLIPFSTSLYLTVFLLIIAHCGGGAQWAFSSYGLQILTPDKLRGRIAGIDYTFYFSMYTISNLLIGYLATKYDILLLFRYFPMLGFLFGFIWYLQTFFVNIVHIVFK
;
A
#
# COMPACT_ATOMS: atom_id res chain seq x y z
N GLY A 1 -13.62 21.52 4.89
CA GLY A 1 -14.61 21.36 5.98
C GLY A 1 -14.87 19.88 6.27
N ASP A 2 -15.62 19.61 7.31
CA ASP A 2 -15.87 18.25 7.84
C ASP A 2 -16.44 17.27 6.82
N TYR A 3 -17.33 17.77 5.94
CA TYR A 3 -17.88 16.97 4.83
C TYR A 3 -16.80 16.44 3.88
N GLY A 4 -15.85 17.29 3.48
CA GLY A 4 -14.74 16.88 2.61
C GLY A 4 -13.83 15.85 3.27
N SER A 5 -13.55 16.04 4.55
CA SER A 5 -12.76 15.06 5.34
C SER A 5 -13.48 13.72 5.43
N GLY A 6 -14.79 13.73 5.69
CA GLY A 6 -15.62 12.51 5.71
C GLY A 6 -15.60 11.76 4.38
N LEU A 7 -15.73 12.47 3.25
CA LEU A 7 -15.65 11.88 1.91
C LEU A 7 -14.30 11.24 1.65
N MET A 8 -13.20 11.91 2.02
CA MET A 8 -11.85 11.37 1.84
C MET A 8 -11.61 10.11 2.68
N TRP A 9 -12.08 10.08 3.93
CA TRP A 9 -12.01 8.87 4.75
C TRP A 9 -12.88 7.74 4.22
N GLY A 10 -14.11 8.05 3.76
CA GLY A 10 -14.99 7.08 3.10
C GLY A 10 -14.37 6.50 1.84
N ALA A 11 -13.77 7.35 0.99
CA ALA A 11 -13.06 6.94 -0.22
C ALA A 11 -11.93 5.93 0.07
N ARG A 12 -11.16 6.16 1.13
CA ARG A 12 -10.12 5.23 1.58
C ARG A 12 -10.70 3.86 1.95
N GLY A 13 -11.80 3.86 2.70
CA GLY A 13 -12.49 2.62 3.09
C GLY A 13 -13.03 1.85 1.89
N VAL A 14 -13.68 2.54 0.95
CA VAL A 14 -14.21 1.95 -0.30
C VAL A 14 -13.06 1.32 -1.10
N GLY A 15 -11.97 2.05 -1.33
CA GLY A 15 -10.81 1.54 -2.05
C GLY A 15 -10.20 0.32 -1.37
N ALA A 16 -9.98 0.39 -0.06
CA ALA A 16 -9.39 -0.72 0.71
C ALA A 16 -10.26 -1.98 0.70
N PHE A 17 -11.59 -1.83 0.64
CA PHE A 17 -12.51 -2.96 0.53
C PHE A 17 -12.51 -3.57 -0.88
N ILE A 18 -12.61 -2.75 -1.92
CA ILE A 18 -12.71 -3.20 -3.30
C ILE A 18 -11.37 -3.76 -3.81
N GLY A 19 -10.26 -3.18 -3.39
CA GLY A 19 -8.93 -3.50 -3.90
C GLY A 19 -8.58 -4.99 -3.87
N PRO A 20 -8.62 -5.66 -2.71
CA PRO A 20 -8.32 -7.10 -2.63
C PRO A 20 -9.19 -7.96 -3.55
N LEU A 21 -10.46 -7.59 -3.73
CA LEU A 21 -11.39 -8.29 -4.61
C LEU A 21 -11.00 -8.16 -6.07
N LEU A 22 -10.69 -6.93 -6.52
CA LEU A 22 -10.22 -6.67 -7.88
C LEU A 22 -8.90 -7.38 -8.19
N PHE A 23 -7.94 -7.29 -7.29
CA PHE A 23 -6.65 -7.94 -7.48
C PHE A 23 -6.80 -9.46 -7.55
N ARG A 24 -7.61 -10.06 -6.67
CA ARG A 24 -7.90 -11.49 -6.73
C ARG A 24 -8.60 -11.89 -8.03
N TYR A 25 -9.52 -11.06 -8.53
CA TYR A 25 -10.22 -11.32 -9.78
C TYR A 25 -9.27 -11.29 -10.98
N PHE A 26 -8.40 -10.29 -11.09
CA PHE A 26 -7.51 -10.13 -12.24
C PHE A 26 -6.26 -11.02 -12.19
N TYR A 27 -5.68 -11.22 -11.03
CA TYR A 27 -4.44 -12.01 -10.87
C TYR A 27 -4.70 -13.48 -10.51
N GLY A 28 -5.87 -13.80 -10.02
CA GLY A 28 -6.24 -15.14 -9.58
C GLY A 28 -6.03 -15.36 -8.09
N SER A 29 -6.32 -16.59 -7.61
CA SER A 29 -6.43 -16.90 -6.18
C SER A 29 -5.32 -17.81 -5.62
N SER A 30 -4.28 -18.14 -6.41
CA SER A 30 -3.15 -18.91 -5.89
C SER A 30 -2.22 -18.04 -5.04
N ASP A 31 -1.63 -18.61 -3.99
CA ASP A 31 -0.79 -17.90 -3.02
C ASP A 31 0.32 -17.09 -3.68
N GLY A 32 1.07 -17.70 -4.59
CA GLY A 32 2.16 -17.03 -5.30
C GLY A 32 1.68 -15.84 -6.13
N LYS A 33 0.51 -15.93 -6.78
CA LYS A 33 -0.09 -14.82 -7.53
C LYS A 33 -0.54 -13.69 -6.61
N LEU A 34 -1.17 -14.01 -5.47
CA LEU A 34 -1.60 -13.00 -4.51
C LEU A 34 -0.41 -12.27 -3.91
N LEU A 35 0.64 -12.99 -3.51
CA LEU A 35 1.86 -12.37 -2.96
C LEU A 35 2.61 -11.51 -4.00
N SER A 36 2.58 -11.90 -5.28
CA SER A 36 3.20 -11.09 -6.35
C SER A 36 2.51 -9.74 -6.58
N THR A 37 1.26 -9.57 -6.14
CA THR A 37 0.51 -8.31 -6.28
C THR A 37 0.87 -7.26 -5.24
N ILE A 38 1.64 -7.59 -4.21
CA ILE A 38 2.05 -6.65 -3.15
C ILE A 38 2.80 -5.46 -3.76
N GLY A 39 3.79 -5.71 -4.61
CA GLY A 39 4.54 -4.65 -5.30
C GLY A 39 3.66 -3.74 -6.15
N PRO A 40 2.90 -4.28 -7.12
CA PRO A 40 1.92 -3.52 -7.89
C PRO A 40 0.93 -2.73 -7.03
N GLY A 41 0.46 -3.28 -5.92
CA GLY A 41 -0.42 -2.59 -4.98
C GLY A 41 0.21 -1.33 -4.38
N ILE A 42 1.47 -1.42 -3.92
CA ILE A 42 2.24 -0.28 -3.40
C ILE A 42 2.51 0.75 -4.51
N MET A 43 2.82 0.30 -5.73
CA MET A 43 3.05 1.19 -6.87
C MET A 43 1.79 2.00 -7.22
N ILE A 44 0.63 1.36 -7.29
CA ILE A 44 -0.66 2.04 -7.50
C ILE A 44 -0.90 3.07 -6.39
N TRP A 45 -0.70 2.68 -5.13
CA TRP A 45 -0.82 3.60 -4.00
C TRP A 45 0.09 4.82 -4.18
N GLY A 46 1.37 4.62 -4.49
CA GLY A 46 2.35 5.70 -4.68
C GLY A 46 1.99 6.66 -5.81
N ILE A 47 1.63 6.13 -7.00
CA ILE A 47 1.26 6.93 -8.16
C ILE A 47 0.03 7.81 -7.87
N PHE A 48 -1.04 7.20 -7.35
CA PHE A 48 -2.28 7.93 -7.15
C PHE A 48 -2.19 8.95 -6.01
N TYR A 49 -1.40 8.69 -4.96
CA TYR A 49 -1.09 9.71 -3.97
C TYR A 49 -0.25 10.86 -4.53
N PHE A 50 0.72 10.59 -5.41
CA PHE A 50 1.49 11.62 -6.12
C PHE A 50 0.60 12.53 -6.96
N LEU A 51 -0.49 12.01 -7.53
CA LEU A 51 -1.42 12.79 -8.36
C LEU A 51 -2.36 13.70 -7.55
N ILE A 52 -2.57 13.45 -6.26
CA ILE A 52 -3.49 14.22 -5.41
C ILE A 52 -3.20 15.73 -5.42
N PRO A 53 -1.94 16.20 -5.26
CA PRO A 53 -1.64 17.62 -5.28
C PRO A 53 -1.96 18.37 -6.59
N PHE A 54 -2.20 17.62 -7.66
CA PHE A 54 -2.58 18.20 -8.98
C PHE A 54 -4.09 18.18 -9.18
N SER A 55 -4.85 17.64 -8.23
CA SER A 55 -6.31 17.61 -8.36
C SER A 55 -6.90 19.01 -8.14
N THR A 56 -7.84 19.39 -9.00
CA THR A 56 -8.50 20.70 -8.98
C THR A 56 -9.89 20.65 -8.32
N SER A 57 -10.38 19.47 -7.96
CA SER A 57 -11.67 19.31 -7.34
C SER A 57 -11.69 18.21 -6.27
N LEU A 58 -12.60 18.37 -5.28
CA LEU A 58 -12.79 17.39 -4.23
C LEU A 58 -13.15 16.01 -4.80
N TYR A 59 -14.02 15.96 -5.83
CA TYR A 59 -14.45 14.70 -6.43
C TYR A 59 -13.29 13.96 -7.13
N LEU A 60 -12.40 14.70 -7.79
CA LEU A 60 -11.19 14.12 -8.39
C LEU A 60 -10.27 13.58 -7.29
N THR A 61 -10.08 14.31 -6.19
CA THR A 61 -9.31 13.84 -5.03
C THR A 61 -9.89 12.55 -4.46
N VAL A 62 -11.21 12.50 -4.27
CA VAL A 62 -11.93 11.30 -3.78
C VAL A 62 -11.70 10.11 -4.71
N PHE A 63 -11.83 10.31 -6.02
CA PHE A 63 -11.57 9.27 -7.03
C PHE A 63 -10.13 8.75 -6.98
N LEU A 64 -9.14 9.64 -6.93
CA LEU A 64 -7.73 9.27 -6.81
C LEU A 64 -7.46 8.49 -5.51
N LEU A 65 -8.08 8.89 -4.40
CA LEU A 65 -7.98 8.19 -3.13
C LEU A 65 -8.58 6.77 -3.18
N ILE A 66 -9.72 6.59 -3.84
CA ILE A 66 -10.30 5.25 -4.02
C ILE A 66 -9.31 4.34 -4.73
N ILE A 67 -8.73 4.78 -5.86
CA ILE A 67 -7.79 3.96 -6.63
C ILE A 67 -6.50 3.71 -5.83
N ALA A 68 -5.95 4.73 -5.19
CA ALA A 68 -4.78 4.58 -4.33
C ALA A 68 -5.01 3.51 -3.26
N HIS A 69 -6.18 3.56 -2.60
CA HIS A 69 -6.52 2.60 -1.56
C HIS A 69 -6.96 1.23 -2.08
N CYS A 70 -7.35 1.09 -3.34
CA CYS A 70 -7.46 -0.23 -3.97
C CYS A 70 -6.09 -0.94 -3.97
N GLY A 71 -5.02 -0.25 -4.37
CA GLY A 71 -3.66 -0.78 -4.31
C GLY A 71 -3.19 -1.04 -2.88
N GLY A 72 -3.32 -0.05 -2.00
CA GLY A 72 -2.92 -0.15 -0.59
C GLY A 72 -3.69 -1.21 0.19
N GLY A 73 -5.00 -1.35 -0.04
CA GLY A 73 -5.83 -2.37 0.58
C GLY A 73 -5.46 -3.79 0.14
N ALA A 74 -5.19 -3.98 -1.15
CA ALA A 74 -4.73 -5.25 -1.69
C ALA A 74 -3.35 -5.63 -1.11
N GLN A 75 -2.41 -4.69 -1.09
CA GLN A 75 -1.10 -4.89 -0.48
C GLN A 75 -1.22 -5.29 1.00
N TRP A 76 -2.03 -4.58 1.78
CA TRP A 76 -2.24 -4.89 3.20
C TRP A 76 -2.84 -6.27 3.41
N ALA A 77 -3.90 -6.60 2.68
CA ALA A 77 -4.58 -7.89 2.81
C ALA A 77 -3.66 -9.06 2.43
N PHE A 78 -2.93 -8.95 1.32
CA PHE A 78 -2.10 -10.06 0.84
C PHE A 78 -0.76 -10.17 1.58
N SER A 79 -0.18 -9.07 2.09
CA SER A 79 0.99 -9.17 2.98
C SER A 79 0.62 -9.85 4.31
N SER A 80 -0.51 -9.48 4.91
CA SER A 80 -1.01 -10.14 6.13
C SER A 80 -1.35 -11.61 5.89
N TYR A 81 -1.96 -11.94 4.75
CA TYR A 81 -2.22 -13.32 4.34
C TYR A 81 -0.90 -14.10 4.17
N GLY A 82 0.07 -13.53 3.45
CA GLY A 82 1.39 -14.15 3.26
C GLY A 82 2.09 -14.44 4.57
N LEU A 83 2.05 -13.50 5.50
CA LEU A 83 2.61 -13.70 6.84
C LEU A 83 1.97 -14.89 7.55
N GLN A 84 0.65 -15.07 7.43
CA GLN A 84 -0.08 -16.16 8.06
C GLN A 84 0.25 -17.53 7.45
N ILE A 85 0.31 -17.65 6.11
CA ILE A 85 0.56 -18.93 5.45
C ILE A 85 2.03 -19.38 5.55
N LEU A 86 2.96 -18.43 5.65
CA LEU A 86 4.39 -18.71 5.77
C LEU A 86 4.85 -18.96 7.21
N THR A 87 3.98 -18.69 8.20
CA THR A 87 4.32 -18.81 9.61
C THR A 87 3.71 -20.09 10.21
N PRO A 88 4.50 -20.93 10.90
CA PRO A 88 3.98 -22.07 11.65
C PRO A 88 2.93 -21.66 12.70
N ASP A 89 1.88 -22.44 12.87
CA ASP A 89 0.73 -22.14 13.74
C ASP A 89 1.12 -21.69 15.14
N LYS A 90 2.13 -22.35 15.73
CA LYS A 90 2.63 -22.06 17.09
C LYS A 90 3.23 -20.65 17.23
N LEU A 91 3.64 -20.02 16.15
CA LEU A 91 4.32 -18.73 16.14
C LEU A 91 3.46 -17.59 15.55
N ARG A 92 2.31 -17.89 14.94
CA ARG A 92 1.48 -16.90 14.23
C ARG A 92 1.15 -15.68 15.08
N GLY A 93 0.69 -15.90 16.32
CA GLY A 93 0.35 -14.79 17.21
C GLY A 93 1.56 -13.92 17.59
N ARG A 94 2.72 -14.52 17.81
CA ARG A 94 3.95 -13.80 18.15
C ARG A 94 4.46 -12.98 16.96
N ILE A 95 4.49 -13.56 15.77
CA ILE A 95 4.96 -12.89 14.54
C ILE A 95 3.99 -11.79 14.14
N ALA A 96 2.68 -12.02 14.22
CA ALA A 96 1.68 -10.97 14.00
C ALA A 96 1.84 -9.81 15.00
N GLY A 97 2.09 -10.11 16.27
CA GLY A 97 2.35 -9.07 17.29
C GLY A 97 3.60 -8.22 16.97
N ILE A 98 4.68 -8.85 16.53
CA ILE A 98 5.91 -8.16 16.10
C ILE A 98 5.64 -7.29 14.87
N ASP A 99 4.95 -7.83 13.86
CA ASP A 99 4.59 -7.12 12.62
C ASP A 99 3.77 -5.87 12.92
N TYR A 100 2.70 -5.99 13.71
CA TYR A 100 1.89 -4.84 14.13
C TYR A 100 2.68 -3.83 14.97
N THR A 101 3.53 -4.29 15.88
CA THR A 101 4.38 -3.38 16.69
C THR A 101 5.31 -2.59 15.79
N PHE A 102 5.97 -3.24 14.85
CA PHE A 102 6.84 -2.59 13.88
C PHE A 102 6.06 -1.60 12.99
N TYR A 103 4.90 -2.02 12.47
CA TYR A 103 4.03 -1.17 11.66
C TYR A 103 3.63 0.11 12.41
N PHE A 104 3.07 -0.02 13.63
CA PHE A 104 2.64 1.15 14.39
C PHE A 104 3.79 2.04 14.85
N SER A 105 4.95 1.47 15.16
CA SER A 105 6.16 2.23 15.46
C SER A 105 6.60 3.07 14.25
N MET A 106 6.68 2.45 13.07
CA MET A 106 7.03 3.15 11.83
C MET A 106 5.98 4.18 11.43
N TYR A 107 4.69 3.88 11.61
CA TYR A 107 3.60 4.82 11.41
C TYR A 107 3.75 6.05 12.30
N THR A 108 4.04 5.87 13.59
CA THR A 108 4.25 6.97 14.55
C THR A 108 5.46 7.82 14.16
N ILE A 109 6.61 7.20 13.89
CA ILE A 109 7.84 7.88 13.47
C ILE A 109 7.59 8.68 12.18
N SER A 110 6.92 8.08 11.20
CA SER A 110 6.60 8.74 9.93
C SER A 110 5.71 9.97 10.12
N ASN A 111 4.68 9.88 10.97
CA ASN A 111 3.80 11.02 11.26
C ASN A 111 4.56 12.16 11.96
N LEU A 112 5.41 11.85 12.94
CA LEU A 112 6.25 12.85 13.61
C LEU A 112 7.23 13.51 12.61
N LEU A 113 7.86 12.71 11.76
CA LEU A 113 8.80 13.21 10.75
C LEU A 113 8.08 14.11 9.74
N ILE A 114 6.96 13.68 9.19
CA ILE A 114 6.15 14.48 8.24
C ILE A 114 5.66 15.76 8.91
N GLY A 115 5.16 15.67 10.15
CA GLY A 115 4.73 16.85 10.91
C GLY A 115 5.87 17.86 11.08
N TYR A 116 7.06 17.40 11.45
CA TYR A 116 8.25 18.25 11.56
C TYR A 116 8.66 18.86 10.21
N LEU A 117 8.69 18.06 9.15
CA LEU A 117 9.05 18.57 7.82
C LEU A 117 8.04 19.58 7.28
N ALA A 118 6.75 19.42 7.57
CA ALA A 118 5.71 20.35 7.19
C ALA A 118 5.83 21.72 7.87
N THR A 119 6.61 21.85 8.94
CA THR A 119 6.96 23.18 9.52
C THR A 119 8.06 23.90 8.75
N LYS A 120 8.82 23.21 7.90
CA LYS A 120 9.97 23.73 7.17
C LYS A 120 9.79 23.80 5.66
N TYR A 121 8.95 22.93 5.12
CA TYR A 121 8.73 22.76 3.69
C TYR A 121 7.26 22.86 3.34
N ASP A 122 6.96 23.23 2.10
CA ASP A 122 5.60 23.21 1.60
C ASP A 122 5.00 21.79 1.66
N ILE A 123 3.82 21.69 2.23
CA ILE A 123 3.08 20.42 2.36
C ILE A 123 2.83 19.76 1.00
N LEU A 124 2.62 20.54 -0.07
CA LEU A 124 2.43 20.02 -1.43
C LEU A 124 3.70 19.35 -1.97
N LEU A 125 4.88 19.87 -1.62
CA LEU A 125 6.16 19.24 -1.94
C LEU A 125 6.27 17.87 -1.26
N LEU A 126 5.94 17.79 0.03
CA LEU A 126 5.98 16.54 0.77
C LEU A 126 5.02 15.52 0.16
N PHE A 127 3.79 15.94 -0.20
CA PHE A 127 2.81 15.08 -0.88
C PHE A 127 3.25 14.60 -2.27
N ARG A 128 4.18 15.29 -2.92
CA ARG A 128 4.74 14.85 -4.21
C ARG A 128 5.86 13.84 -4.04
N TYR A 129 6.79 14.08 -3.13
CA TYR A 129 7.99 13.25 -3.05
C TYR A 129 7.83 11.98 -2.20
N PHE A 130 7.12 12.05 -1.06
CA PHE A 130 6.97 10.89 -0.19
C PHE A 130 6.24 9.69 -0.83
N PRO A 131 5.15 9.87 -1.60
CA PRO A 131 4.52 8.75 -2.30
C PRO A 131 5.41 8.10 -3.36
N MET A 132 6.33 8.86 -3.96
CA MET A 132 7.29 8.32 -4.92
C MET A 132 8.30 7.35 -4.27
N LEU A 133 8.65 7.56 -3.01
CA LEU A 133 9.41 6.55 -2.26
C LEU A 133 8.63 5.25 -2.13
N GLY A 134 7.33 5.33 -1.81
CA GLY A 134 6.45 4.15 -1.80
C GLY A 134 6.42 3.45 -3.16
N PHE A 135 6.27 4.20 -4.25
CA PHE A 135 6.34 3.64 -5.61
C PHE A 135 7.66 2.92 -5.86
N LEU A 136 8.79 3.53 -5.50
CA LEU A 136 10.12 2.92 -5.68
C LEU A 136 10.26 1.60 -4.90
N PHE A 137 9.83 1.56 -3.64
CA PHE A 137 9.83 0.34 -2.85
C PHE A 137 8.92 -0.75 -3.45
N GLY A 138 7.74 -0.39 -3.92
CA GLY A 138 6.84 -1.30 -4.63
C GLY A 138 7.45 -1.85 -5.91
N PHE A 139 8.16 -1.02 -6.66
CA PHE A 139 8.86 -1.42 -7.88
C PHE A 139 10.04 -2.37 -7.59
N ILE A 140 10.84 -2.08 -6.55
CA ILE A 140 11.92 -2.98 -6.11
C ILE A 140 11.35 -4.34 -5.69
N TRP A 141 10.27 -4.35 -4.91
CA TRP A 141 9.58 -5.58 -4.52
C TRP A 141 9.07 -6.36 -5.73
N TYR A 142 8.47 -5.68 -6.70
CA TYR A 142 8.01 -6.29 -7.94
C TYR A 142 9.15 -6.95 -8.72
N LEU A 143 10.28 -6.27 -8.86
CA LEU A 143 11.47 -6.82 -9.52
C LEU A 143 11.99 -8.05 -8.78
N GLN A 144 12.11 -8.01 -7.46
CA GLN A 144 12.57 -9.15 -6.65
C GLN A 144 11.67 -10.38 -6.85
N THR A 145 10.34 -10.20 -6.77
CA THR A 145 9.40 -11.31 -6.98
C THR A 145 9.42 -11.84 -8.41
N PHE A 146 9.62 -10.97 -9.39
CA PHE A 146 9.78 -11.36 -10.80
C PHE A 146 11.03 -12.19 -11.02
N PHE A 147 12.19 -11.76 -10.50
CA PHE A 147 13.44 -12.51 -10.62
C PHE A 147 13.40 -13.85 -9.89
N VAL A 148 12.83 -13.91 -8.68
CA VAL A 148 12.67 -15.16 -7.94
C VAL A 148 11.81 -16.16 -8.72
N ASN A 149 10.71 -15.71 -9.34
CA ASN A 149 9.86 -16.56 -10.17
C ASN A 149 10.59 -17.08 -11.40
N ILE A 150 11.41 -16.26 -12.08
CA ILE A 150 12.24 -16.68 -13.22
C ILE A 150 13.23 -17.75 -12.77
N VAL A 151 13.95 -17.54 -11.67
CA VAL A 151 14.91 -18.51 -11.14
C VAL A 151 14.24 -19.85 -10.86
N HIS A 152 13.06 -19.85 -10.25
CA HIS A 152 12.29 -21.08 -10.00
C HIS A 152 11.83 -21.81 -11.27
N ILE A 153 11.62 -21.09 -12.37
CA ILE A 153 11.24 -21.70 -13.66
C ILE A 153 12.45 -22.28 -14.37
N VAL A 154 13.60 -21.64 -14.29
CA VAL A 154 14.84 -22.03 -15.02
C VAL A 154 15.53 -23.22 -14.34
N PHE A 155 15.38 -23.36 -13.00
CA PHE A 155 16.06 -24.43 -12.23
C PHE A 155 15.14 -25.57 -11.78
N LYS A 156 13.93 -25.67 -12.33
CA LYS A 156 13.06 -26.86 -12.29
C LYS A 156 13.21 -27.68 -13.57
#